data_2d018736dd85563cfce50b728eb7e292
#
_entry.id   2d018736dd85563cfce50b728eb7e292
#
_cell.length_a   1.000
_cell.length_b   1.000
_cell.length_c   1.000
_cell.angle_alpha   90.00
_cell.angle_beta   90.00
_cell.angle_gamma   90.00
#
_symmetry.space_group_name_H-M   'P 1'
#
loop_
_entity.id
_entity.type
_entity.pdbx_description
1 polymer ?
#
loop_
_entity_poly.entity_id
_entity_poly.type
_entity_poly.pdbx_seq_one_letter_code
_entity_poly.pdbx_strand_id
1 'polypeptide(L)'
;IRNVQAPKSIGIMKVTVIDCSVSGHRETYYKQFAQTWAGMGYETSLIAPDGKGIQEAVAFQPVSALPLLPLPAGKPLQKKLVVLRNAVIRLRNLYRLRRSLQRLNPDLVFFACLDDMLPTLAPLWLFNLLLPYQWSGLLVQSALPPYHRGMPDTRPFLRSKNCVGVGILNEYSAKGLETFQRHILLFPDFADLSAPATNYPLLRKLKERARGRKVISLLGSINFRKGIKLLLESIPLLPKDEYFFLIAGKSSLTAQQENDLRAFGESRNNCLFSLEK
;
A
#
# COMPACT_ATOMS: atom_id res chain seq x y z
N ILE A 1 31.45 -5.17 6.09
CA ILE A 1 31.17 -4.92 4.67
C ILE A 1 31.71 -6.14 3.93
N ARG A 2 30.91 -7.16 3.68
CA ARG A 2 31.29 -8.26 2.79
C ARG A 2 31.04 -7.78 1.37
N ASN A 3 32.10 -7.82 0.55
CA ASN A 3 32.05 -7.60 -0.88
C ASN A 3 30.88 -8.35 -1.50
N VAL A 4 29.85 -7.64 -1.91
CA VAL A 4 28.90 -8.15 -2.89
C VAL A 4 29.71 -8.25 -4.17
N GLN A 5 30.08 -9.47 -4.58
CA GLN A 5 30.70 -9.70 -5.87
C GLN A 5 29.77 -9.13 -6.93
N ALA A 6 30.25 -8.16 -7.68
CA ALA A 6 29.56 -7.66 -8.85
C ALA A 6 29.23 -8.81 -9.80
N PRO A 7 28.04 -8.82 -10.40
CA PRO A 7 27.64 -9.90 -11.29
C PRO A 7 28.60 -9.98 -12.49
N LYS A 8 29.00 -11.20 -12.84
CA LYS A 8 30.01 -11.55 -13.87
C LYS A 8 29.54 -11.34 -15.32
N SER A 9 28.51 -10.58 -15.60
CA SER A 9 28.10 -10.24 -16.99
C SER A 9 27.76 -8.75 -17.07
N ILE A 10 28.25 -8.10 -18.11
CA ILE A 10 27.97 -6.71 -18.51
C ILE A 10 26.51 -6.63 -19.06
N GLY A 11 25.58 -7.38 -18.50
CA GLY A 11 24.18 -7.32 -18.84
C GLY A 11 23.45 -6.31 -17.98
N ILE A 12 22.49 -5.59 -18.55
CA ILE A 12 21.57 -4.71 -17.80
C ILE A 12 20.77 -5.59 -16.83
N MET A 13 20.82 -5.29 -15.54
CA MET A 13 20.06 -6.01 -14.52
C MET A 13 18.56 -5.85 -14.75
N LYS A 14 17.83 -6.98 -14.68
CA LYS A 14 16.38 -7.04 -14.89
C LYS A 14 15.65 -6.97 -13.55
N VAL A 15 14.83 -5.95 -13.37
CA VAL A 15 14.03 -5.76 -12.14
C VAL A 15 12.55 -5.90 -12.46
N THR A 16 11.84 -6.75 -11.73
CA THR A 16 10.39 -6.84 -11.82
C THR A 16 9.75 -6.29 -10.55
N VAL A 17 9.02 -5.19 -10.69
CA VAL A 17 8.20 -4.61 -9.61
C VAL A 17 6.85 -5.32 -9.57
N ILE A 18 6.40 -5.66 -8.38
CA ILE A 18 5.15 -6.40 -8.17
C ILE A 18 4.27 -5.72 -7.13
N ASP A 19 3.01 -5.49 -7.49
CA ASP A 19 1.90 -5.30 -6.56
C ASP A 19 0.60 -5.80 -7.21
N CYS A 20 -0.03 -6.78 -6.62
CA CYS A 20 -1.26 -7.38 -7.17
C CYS A 20 -2.55 -6.78 -6.61
N SER A 21 -2.48 -5.64 -5.93
CA SER A 21 -3.62 -4.94 -5.33
C SER A 21 -3.76 -3.51 -5.86
N VAL A 22 -4.99 -3.00 -5.91
CA VAL A 22 -5.32 -1.63 -6.37
C VAL A 22 -5.87 -0.76 -5.24
N SER A 23 -5.61 -1.07 -3.98
CA SER A 23 -6.21 -0.33 -2.86
C SER A 23 -5.30 0.79 -2.33
N GLY A 24 -5.86 2.00 -2.14
CA GLY A 24 -5.19 3.12 -1.49
C GLY A 24 -4.00 3.69 -2.29
N HIS A 25 -2.90 4.00 -1.60
CA HIS A 25 -1.69 4.60 -2.20
C HIS A 25 -0.79 3.62 -2.97
N ARG A 26 -1.17 2.35 -3.09
CA ARG A 26 -0.34 1.31 -3.71
C ARG A 26 -0.04 1.56 -5.17
N GLU A 27 -1.02 2.10 -5.90
CA GLU A 27 -0.83 2.46 -7.30
C GLU A 27 0.32 3.47 -7.45
N THR A 28 0.39 4.45 -6.57
CA THR A 28 1.50 5.42 -6.54
C THR A 28 2.83 4.71 -6.26
N TYR A 29 2.88 3.80 -5.27
CA TYR A 29 4.12 3.11 -4.92
C TYR A 29 4.66 2.25 -6.07
N TYR A 30 3.87 1.33 -6.64
CA TYR A 30 4.41 0.45 -7.66
C TYR A 30 4.77 1.19 -8.95
N LYS A 31 4.02 2.23 -9.33
CA LYS A 31 4.36 3.08 -10.47
C LYS A 31 5.67 3.83 -10.24
N GLN A 32 5.80 4.49 -9.09
CA GLN A 32 6.98 5.24 -8.73
C GLN A 32 8.22 4.35 -8.70
N PHE A 33 8.14 3.16 -8.07
CA PHE A 33 9.25 2.22 -8.08
C PHE A 33 9.62 1.75 -9.48
N ALA A 34 8.65 1.38 -10.31
CA ALA A 34 8.91 0.95 -11.67
C ALA A 34 9.59 2.04 -12.50
N GLN A 35 9.11 3.28 -12.40
CA GLN A 35 9.70 4.44 -13.09
C GLN A 35 11.11 4.76 -12.56
N THR A 36 11.32 4.68 -11.25
CA THR A 36 12.63 4.92 -10.64
C THR A 36 13.65 3.90 -11.11
N TRP A 37 13.33 2.60 -11.08
CA TRP A 37 14.24 1.56 -11.58
C TRP A 37 14.55 1.75 -13.06
N ALA A 38 13.55 2.04 -13.91
CA ALA A 38 13.76 2.31 -15.32
C ALA A 38 14.64 3.57 -15.54
N GLY A 39 14.38 4.64 -14.78
CA GLY A 39 15.19 5.88 -14.82
C GLY A 39 16.64 5.70 -14.38
N MET A 40 16.92 4.67 -13.56
CA MET A 40 18.28 4.27 -13.18
C MET A 40 18.97 3.39 -14.23
N GLY A 41 18.31 3.10 -15.35
CA GLY A 41 18.86 2.31 -16.46
C GLY A 41 18.69 0.80 -16.33
N TYR A 42 17.85 0.31 -15.39
CA TYR A 42 17.54 -1.11 -15.29
C TYR A 42 16.45 -1.53 -16.32
N GLU A 43 16.54 -2.74 -16.85
CA GLU A 43 15.46 -3.35 -17.63
C GLU A 43 14.30 -3.65 -16.68
N THR A 44 13.27 -2.80 -16.69
CA THR A 44 12.21 -2.83 -15.68
C THR A 44 10.92 -3.40 -16.23
N SER A 45 10.31 -4.31 -15.47
CA SER A 45 8.99 -4.84 -15.71
C SER A 45 8.07 -4.57 -14.53
N LEU A 46 6.77 -4.43 -14.79
CA LEU A 46 5.76 -4.26 -13.77
C LEU A 46 4.69 -5.35 -13.87
N ILE A 47 4.42 -6.02 -12.75
CA ILE A 47 3.28 -6.92 -12.57
C ILE A 47 2.30 -6.26 -11.61
N ALA A 48 1.19 -5.77 -12.13
CA ALA A 48 0.15 -5.08 -11.35
C ALA A 48 -1.23 -5.25 -12.01
N PRO A 49 -2.33 -4.95 -11.30
CA PRO A 49 -3.68 -5.02 -11.88
C PRO A 49 -3.94 -4.00 -12.97
N ASP A 50 -3.36 -2.80 -12.85
CA ASP A 50 -3.52 -1.69 -13.79
C ASP A 50 -2.18 -1.06 -14.15
N GLY A 51 -1.99 -0.79 -15.43
CA GLY A 51 -0.79 -0.15 -16.00
C GLY A 51 -1.01 1.28 -16.50
N LYS A 52 -2.12 1.92 -16.21
CA LYS A 52 -2.38 3.29 -16.65
C LYS A 52 -1.33 4.27 -16.14
N GLY A 53 -0.83 5.13 -17.03
CA GLY A 53 0.16 6.16 -16.69
C GLY A 53 1.57 5.64 -16.41
N ILE A 54 1.90 4.41 -16.82
CA ILE A 54 3.25 3.87 -16.78
C ILE A 54 3.99 4.28 -18.05
N GLN A 55 5.27 4.63 -17.90
CA GLN A 55 6.12 4.98 -19.05
C GLN A 55 6.32 3.77 -19.98
N GLU A 56 6.47 4.01 -21.27
CA GLU A 56 6.70 2.98 -22.29
C GLU A 56 7.98 2.13 -22.05
N ALA A 57 8.94 2.69 -21.32
CA ALA A 57 10.18 1.99 -20.95
C ALA A 57 9.95 0.81 -19.97
N VAL A 58 8.75 0.68 -19.41
CA VAL A 58 8.40 -0.37 -18.44
C VAL A 58 7.51 -1.41 -19.08
N ALA A 59 7.97 -2.64 -19.19
CA ALA A 59 7.15 -3.75 -19.68
C ALA A 59 6.04 -4.07 -18.67
N PHE A 60 4.78 -3.99 -19.11
CA PHE A 60 3.63 -4.20 -18.22
C PHE A 60 2.97 -5.57 -18.42
N GLN A 61 2.67 -6.23 -17.30
CA GLN A 61 1.89 -7.47 -17.30
C GLN A 61 0.73 -7.38 -16.29
N PRO A 62 -0.54 -7.43 -16.75
CA PRO A 62 -1.69 -7.35 -15.85
C PRO A 62 -1.85 -8.64 -15.04
N VAL A 63 -1.73 -8.54 -13.72
CA VAL A 63 -2.00 -9.64 -12.79
C VAL A 63 -2.62 -9.09 -11.51
N SER A 64 -3.78 -9.62 -11.16
CA SER A 64 -4.42 -9.35 -9.85
C SER A 64 -4.38 -10.59 -8.99
N ALA A 65 -4.04 -10.43 -7.71
CA ALA A 65 -4.18 -11.49 -6.74
C ALA A 65 -5.67 -11.73 -6.44
N LEU A 66 -6.05 -12.99 -6.31
CA LEU A 66 -7.37 -13.34 -5.80
C LEU A 66 -7.41 -13.02 -4.29
N PRO A 67 -8.44 -12.30 -3.82
CA PRO A 67 -8.56 -11.94 -2.41
C PRO A 67 -8.77 -13.19 -1.54
N LEU A 68 -8.20 -13.18 -0.34
CA LEU A 68 -8.49 -14.18 0.67
C LEU A 68 -9.89 -13.97 1.25
N LEU A 69 -10.58 -15.06 1.54
CA LEU A 69 -11.88 -14.99 2.17
C LEU A 69 -11.74 -14.68 3.66
N PRO A 70 -12.58 -13.80 4.23
CA PRO A 70 -12.60 -13.52 5.65
C PRO A 70 -12.97 -14.77 6.44
N LEU A 71 -12.38 -14.94 7.63
CA LEU A 71 -12.74 -16.06 8.52
C LEU A 71 -14.12 -15.78 9.12
N PRO A 72 -15.09 -16.69 8.96
CA PRO A 72 -16.42 -16.51 9.52
C PRO A 72 -16.39 -16.55 11.05
N ALA A 73 -17.26 -15.78 11.68
CA ALA A 73 -17.48 -15.82 13.12
C ALA A 73 -18.16 -17.13 13.61
N GLY A 74 -18.54 -18.02 12.68
CA GLY A 74 -19.40 -19.17 12.93
C GLY A 74 -18.68 -20.46 13.32
N LYS A 75 -19.37 -21.59 13.02
CA LYS A 75 -19.03 -22.97 13.42
C LYS A 75 -17.63 -23.40 12.97
N PRO A 76 -16.93 -24.29 13.74
CA PRO A 76 -15.58 -24.74 13.44
C PRO A 76 -15.39 -25.33 12.03
N LEU A 77 -16.41 -26.03 11.52
CA LEU A 77 -16.38 -26.62 10.18
C LEU A 77 -16.30 -25.55 9.07
N GLN A 78 -17.07 -24.46 9.21
CA GLN A 78 -17.02 -23.35 8.26
C GLN A 78 -15.65 -22.68 8.24
N LYS A 79 -15.01 -22.52 9.40
CA LYS A 79 -13.63 -22.00 9.50
C LYS A 79 -12.63 -22.90 8.76
N LYS A 80 -12.73 -24.22 8.94
CA LYS A 80 -11.85 -25.17 8.23
C LYS A 80 -12.02 -25.10 6.71
N LEU A 81 -13.25 -25.00 6.21
CA LEU A 81 -13.53 -24.87 4.78
C LEU A 81 -12.94 -23.55 4.21
N VAL A 82 -13.08 -22.44 4.92
CA VAL A 82 -12.49 -21.16 4.49
C VAL A 82 -10.96 -21.23 4.50
N VAL A 83 -10.35 -21.84 5.50
CA VAL A 83 -8.89 -22.04 5.55
C VAL A 83 -8.41 -22.86 4.34
N LEU A 84 -9.11 -23.95 4.00
CA LEU A 84 -8.76 -24.79 2.84
C LEU A 84 -8.92 -23.99 1.51
N ARG A 85 -10.02 -23.26 1.35
CA ARG A 85 -10.20 -22.40 0.16
C ARG A 85 -9.12 -21.32 0.07
N ASN A 86 -8.76 -20.70 1.17
CA ASN A 86 -7.67 -19.72 1.20
C ASN A 86 -6.32 -20.34 0.85
N ALA A 87 -6.06 -21.59 1.24
CA ALA A 87 -4.86 -22.30 0.81
C ALA A 87 -4.81 -22.50 -0.72
N VAL A 88 -5.93 -22.90 -1.32
CA VAL A 88 -6.06 -23.03 -2.78
C VAL A 88 -5.87 -21.68 -3.48
N ILE A 89 -6.47 -20.60 -2.95
CA ILE A 89 -6.31 -19.24 -3.49
C ILE A 89 -4.84 -18.82 -3.45
N ARG A 90 -4.13 -19.04 -2.34
CA ARG A 90 -2.69 -18.74 -2.22
C ARG A 90 -1.85 -19.50 -3.23
N LEU A 91 -2.09 -20.78 -3.38
CA LEU A 91 -1.40 -21.60 -4.38
C LEU A 91 -1.63 -21.07 -5.80
N ARG A 92 -2.86 -20.74 -6.14
CA ARG A 92 -3.20 -20.18 -7.44
C ARG A 92 -2.52 -18.83 -7.69
N ASN A 93 -2.52 -17.95 -6.69
CA ASN A 93 -1.83 -16.66 -6.77
C ASN A 93 -0.33 -16.85 -7.01
N LEU A 94 0.29 -17.73 -6.24
CA LEU A 94 1.72 -18.02 -6.36
C LEU A 94 2.07 -18.65 -7.71
N TYR A 95 1.26 -19.59 -8.21
CA TYR A 95 1.44 -20.20 -9.51
C TYR A 95 1.33 -19.18 -10.66
N ARG A 96 0.33 -18.28 -10.60
CA ARG A 96 0.17 -17.22 -11.60
C ARG A 96 1.38 -16.28 -11.58
N LEU A 97 1.81 -15.86 -10.40
CA LEU A 97 2.99 -15.01 -10.24
C LEU A 97 4.24 -15.70 -10.79
N ARG A 98 4.49 -16.97 -10.41
CA ARG A 98 5.60 -17.76 -10.94
C ARG A 98 5.61 -17.79 -12.47
N ARG A 99 4.46 -18.06 -13.10
CA ARG A 99 4.35 -18.13 -14.56
C ARG A 99 4.69 -16.81 -15.22
N SER A 100 4.30 -15.70 -14.60
CA SER A 100 4.65 -14.35 -15.07
C SER A 100 6.16 -14.10 -14.94
N LEU A 101 6.73 -14.41 -13.79
CA LEU A 101 8.17 -14.24 -13.54
C LEU A 101 9.04 -15.14 -14.43
N GLN A 102 8.60 -16.35 -14.74
CA GLN A 102 9.33 -17.23 -15.67
C GLN A 102 9.44 -16.65 -17.09
N ARG A 103 8.45 -15.87 -17.52
CA ARG A 103 8.48 -15.19 -18.83
C ARG A 103 9.39 -13.97 -18.82
N LEU A 104 9.40 -13.23 -17.71
CA LEU A 104 10.19 -12.01 -17.56
C LEU A 104 11.64 -12.30 -17.17
N ASN A 105 11.89 -13.44 -16.52
CA ASN A 105 13.20 -13.89 -16.05
C ASN A 105 14.00 -12.80 -15.33
N PRO A 106 13.50 -12.24 -14.22
CA PRO A 106 14.15 -11.14 -13.53
C PRO A 106 15.36 -11.62 -12.72
N ASP A 107 16.35 -10.73 -12.56
CA ASP A 107 17.44 -10.89 -11.60
C ASP A 107 16.98 -10.51 -10.19
N LEU A 108 16.09 -9.51 -10.08
CA LEU A 108 15.50 -9.06 -8.82
C LEU A 108 13.98 -8.89 -8.95
N VAL A 109 13.27 -9.41 -7.98
CA VAL A 109 11.83 -9.16 -7.77
C VAL A 109 11.66 -8.14 -6.65
N PHE A 110 10.98 -7.04 -6.92
CA PHE A 110 10.72 -5.99 -5.93
C PHE A 110 9.21 -5.90 -5.62
N PHE A 111 8.83 -6.20 -4.39
CA PHE A 111 7.45 -6.07 -3.92
C PHE A 111 7.20 -4.64 -3.44
N ALA A 112 6.36 -3.89 -4.15
CA ALA A 112 6.07 -2.49 -3.80
C ALA A 112 5.33 -2.35 -2.45
N CYS A 113 4.60 -3.40 -2.03
CA CYS A 113 3.97 -3.48 -0.72
C CYS A 113 4.01 -4.93 -0.22
N LEU A 114 4.99 -5.24 0.64
CA LEU A 114 5.18 -6.58 1.20
C LEU A 114 4.07 -7.02 2.15
N ASP A 115 3.57 -6.09 2.97
CA ASP A 115 2.66 -6.39 4.07
C ASP A 115 1.43 -7.18 3.65
N ASP A 116 0.89 -6.83 2.49
CA ASP A 116 -0.35 -7.39 2.00
C ASP A 116 -0.13 -8.48 0.94
N MET A 117 1.06 -8.53 0.35
CA MET A 117 1.39 -9.50 -0.68
C MET A 117 1.74 -10.87 -0.11
N LEU A 118 2.66 -10.92 0.84
CA LEU A 118 3.17 -12.17 1.39
C LEU A 118 2.08 -13.08 1.98
N PRO A 119 1.12 -12.57 2.77
CA PRO A 119 0.04 -13.40 3.30
C PRO A 119 -0.85 -14.03 2.23
N THR A 120 -0.93 -13.42 1.04
CA THR A 120 -1.80 -13.90 -0.05
C THR A 120 -1.14 -14.96 -0.93
N LEU A 121 0.19 -15.13 -0.82
CA LEU A 121 0.93 -16.00 -1.73
C LEU A 121 0.94 -17.47 -1.28
N ALA A 122 1.63 -17.78 -0.19
CA ALA A 122 1.74 -19.18 0.27
C ALA A 122 2.49 -19.29 1.61
N PRO A 123 2.55 -20.49 2.23
CA PRO A 123 3.52 -20.77 3.28
C PRO A 123 4.98 -20.57 2.80
N LEU A 124 5.88 -20.14 3.69
CA LEU A 124 7.26 -19.77 3.36
C LEU A 124 8.02 -20.83 2.56
N TRP A 125 7.92 -22.10 2.97
CA TRP A 125 8.65 -23.18 2.29
C TRP A 125 8.23 -23.33 0.82
N LEU A 126 6.93 -23.18 0.54
CA LEU A 126 6.38 -23.26 -0.81
C LEU A 126 6.70 -21.99 -1.60
N PHE A 127 6.68 -20.84 -0.93
CA PHE A 127 7.11 -19.57 -1.53
C PHE A 127 8.55 -19.67 -2.05
N ASN A 128 9.49 -20.12 -1.23
CA ASN A 128 10.90 -20.29 -1.63
C ASN A 128 11.10 -21.31 -2.74
N LEU A 129 10.29 -22.37 -2.77
CA LEU A 129 10.34 -23.39 -3.82
C LEU A 129 9.83 -22.86 -5.16
N LEU A 130 8.75 -22.10 -5.13
CA LEU A 130 8.07 -21.64 -6.34
C LEU A 130 8.60 -20.31 -6.87
N LEU A 131 9.24 -19.51 -6.03
CA LEU A 131 9.85 -18.22 -6.38
C LEU A 131 11.35 -18.22 -6.03
N PRO A 132 12.19 -18.90 -6.82
CA PRO A 132 13.63 -19.02 -6.55
C PRO A 132 14.44 -17.77 -6.91
N TYR A 133 13.78 -16.64 -7.15
CA TYR A 133 14.40 -15.37 -7.50
C TYR A 133 14.88 -14.64 -6.24
N GLN A 134 15.92 -13.82 -6.37
CA GLN A 134 16.23 -12.81 -5.36
C GLN A 134 15.08 -11.81 -5.27
N TRP A 135 14.74 -11.42 -4.06
CA TRP A 135 13.65 -10.48 -3.87
C TRP A 135 13.91 -9.49 -2.73
N SER A 136 13.30 -8.34 -2.86
CA SER A 136 13.24 -7.26 -1.88
C SER A 136 11.84 -6.66 -1.86
N GLY A 137 11.57 -5.68 -1.02
CA GLY A 137 10.31 -4.93 -1.06
C GLY A 137 10.14 -3.99 0.09
N LEU A 138 9.05 -3.21 0.05
CA LEU A 138 8.72 -2.19 1.02
C LEU A 138 7.68 -2.69 2.02
N LEU A 139 7.97 -2.56 3.30
CA LEU A 139 7.01 -2.71 4.40
C LEU A 139 6.39 -1.34 4.69
N VAL A 140 5.13 -1.17 4.33
CA VAL A 140 4.41 0.10 4.44
C VAL A 140 3.81 0.28 5.84
N GLN A 141 3.40 -0.81 6.47
CA GLN A 141 2.82 -0.76 7.81
C GLN A 141 3.90 -0.85 8.89
N SER A 142 3.87 0.09 9.82
CA SER A 142 4.87 0.20 10.89
C SER A 142 4.79 -0.89 11.97
N ALA A 143 3.73 -1.66 11.99
CA ALA A 143 3.55 -2.73 12.94
C ALA A 143 3.61 -4.06 12.20
N LEU A 144 4.71 -4.79 12.38
CA LEU A 144 4.65 -6.23 12.18
C LEU A 144 3.90 -6.79 13.39
N PRO A 145 2.72 -7.28 13.18
CA PRO A 145 1.91 -7.76 14.30
C PRO A 145 2.58 -8.91 15.05
N PRO A 146 1.93 -9.28 16.13
CA PRO A 146 0.82 -10.23 16.04
C PRO A 146 -0.41 -9.54 15.47
N TYR A 147 -0.43 -9.44 14.12
CA TYR A 147 -1.56 -8.95 13.38
C TYR A 147 -2.79 -9.74 13.80
N HIS A 148 -3.92 -9.08 13.76
CA HIS A 148 -5.23 -9.58 14.09
C HIS A 148 -5.32 -11.11 14.18
N ARG A 149 -5.82 -11.65 15.27
CA ARG A 149 -6.03 -13.11 15.46
C ARG A 149 -6.51 -13.74 14.15
N GLY A 150 -5.67 -14.58 13.52
CA GLY A 150 -6.01 -15.31 12.31
C GLY A 150 -5.25 -14.92 11.02
N MET A 151 -4.43 -13.86 11.03
CA MET A 151 -3.51 -13.62 9.92
C MET A 151 -2.17 -14.35 10.14
N PRO A 152 -1.57 -14.94 9.09
CA PRO A 152 -0.27 -15.59 9.22
C PRO A 152 0.80 -14.55 9.53
N ASP A 153 1.73 -14.90 10.42
CA ASP A 153 2.92 -14.09 10.68
C ASP A 153 3.78 -14.03 9.40
N THR A 154 4.04 -12.85 8.90
CA THR A 154 4.85 -12.65 7.70
C THR A 154 6.33 -12.51 7.97
N ARG A 155 6.74 -12.31 9.24
CA ARG A 155 8.15 -12.18 9.63
C ARG A 155 9.04 -13.33 9.17
N PRO A 156 8.59 -14.61 9.20
CA PRO A 156 9.40 -15.71 8.69
C PRO A 156 9.83 -15.57 7.23
N PHE A 157 9.04 -14.87 6.40
CA PHE A 157 9.42 -14.62 5.00
C PHE A 157 10.72 -13.81 4.88
N LEU A 158 10.96 -12.89 5.81
CA LEU A 158 12.16 -12.07 5.82
C LEU A 158 13.44 -12.87 6.08
N ARG A 159 13.33 -14.09 6.64
CA ARG A 159 14.45 -15.04 6.80
C ARG A 159 14.75 -15.84 5.55
N SER A 160 13.98 -15.66 4.48
CA SER A 160 14.26 -16.35 3.22
C SER A 160 15.68 -16.04 2.76
N LYS A 161 16.42 -17.06 2.33
CA LYS A 161 17.75 -16.89 1.72
C LYS A 161 17.73 -16.05 0.44
N ASN A 162 16.56 -15.94 -0.18
CA ASN A 162 16.35 -15.16 -1.39
C ASN A 162 15.97 -13.71 -1.07
N CYS A 163 15.65 -13.36 0.19
CA CYS A 163 15.39 -11.98 0.59
C CYS A 163 16.71 -11.22 0.74
N VAL A 164 16.98 -10.29 -0.16
CA VAL A 164 18.22 -9.52 -0.15
C VAL A 164 18.17 -8.30 0.76
N GLY A 165 16.98 -7.86 1.15
CA GLY A 165 16.75 -6.73 2.07
C GLY A 165 15.31 -6.27 2.04
N VAL A 166 14.94 -5.38 2.95
CA VAL A 166 13.61 -4.76 3.01
C VAL A 166 13.70 -3.28 3.27
N GLY A 167 12.85 -2.52 2.60
CA GLY A 167 12.59 -1.12 2.89
C GLY A 167 11.53 -0.97 3.98
N ILE A 168 11.66 0.04 4.83
CA ILE A 168 10.68 0.44 5.84
C ILE A 168 10.44 1.95 5.76
N LEU A 169 9.23 2.40 6.10
CA LEU A 169 8.89 3.83 6.03
C LEU A 169 9.29 4.62 7.28
N ASN A 170 9.54 3.95 8.40
CA ASN A 170 9.92 4.60 9.64
C ASN A 170 10.83 3.74 10.52
N GLU A 171 11.63 4.38 11.35
CA GLU A 171 12.63 3.74 12.22
C GLU A 171 12.02 2.82 13.30
N TYR A 172 10.78 3.09 13.73
CA TYR A 172 10.12 2.26 14.75
C TYR A 172 9.87 0.84 14.23
N SER A 173 9.66 0.70 12.91
CA SER A 173 9.48 -0.60 12.29
C SER A 173 10.76 -1.44 12.29
N ALA A 174 11.94 -0.83 12.36
CA ALA A 174 13.23 -1.53 12.34
C ALA A 174 13.42 -2.44 13.55
N LYS A 175 13.11 -1.95 14.75
CA LYS A 175 13.39 -2.64 16.04
C LYS A 175 12.84 -4.07 16.13
N GLY A 176 11.74 -4.36 15.47
CA GLY A 176 11.14 -5.71 15.46
C GLY A 176 11.62 -6.59 14.30
N LEU A 177 12.32 -6.02 13.32
CA LEU A 177 12.73 -6.70 12.09
C LEU A 177 14.18 -7.18 12.09
N GLU A 178 15.05 -6.55 12.86
CA GLU A 178 16.49 -6.84 12.91
C GLU A 178 16.81 -8.32 13.21
N THR A 179 15.95 -9.00 13.95
CA THR A 179 16.08 -10.43 14.25
C THR A 179 15.72 -11.33 13.06
N PHE A 180 15.04 -10.77 12.05
CA PHE A 180 14.55 -11.53 10.87
C PHE A 180 15.29 -11.15 9.59
N GLN A 181 15.75 -9.91 9.47
CA GLN A 181 16.45 -9.41 8.28
C GLN A 181 17.60 -8.48 8.68
N ARG A 182 18.79 -8.73 8.11
CA ARG A 182 20.00 -7.94 8.38
C ARG A 182 20.11 -6.67 7.54
N HIS A 183 19.49 -6.66 6.38
CA HIS A 183 19.52 -5.54 5.45
C HIS A 183 18.19 -4.81 5.47
N ILE A 184 18.06 -3.87 6.39
CA ILE A 184 16.90 -2.99 6.54
C ILE A 184 17.31 -1.60 6.10
N LEU A 185 16.55 -1.02 5.17
CA LEU A 185 16.76 0.32 4.66
C LEU A 185 15.58 1.20 5.06
N LEU A 186 15.89 2.33 5.68
CA LEU A 186 14.88 3.37 5.88
C LEU A 186 14.57 4.00 4.52
N PHE A 187 13.34 3.89 4.11
CA PHE A 187 12.83 4.47 2.88
C PHE A 187 11.81 5.54 3.26
N PRO A 188 12.14 6.83 3.17
CA PRO A 188 11.19 7.87 3.50
C PRO A 188 9.97 7.76 2.58
N ASP A 189 8.79 7.99 3.15
CA ASP A 189 7.55 8.04 2.37
C ASP A 189 7.69 9.12 1.28
N PHE A 190 7.20 8.83 0.10
CA PHE A 190 7.29 9.77 -1.01
C PHE A 190 5.88 10.23 -1.42
N ALA A 191 5.81 11.48 -1.83
CA ALA A 191 4.62 12.06 -2.43
C ALA A 191 4.92 12.44 -3.88
N ASP A 192 3.89 12.39 -4.71
CA ASP A 192 3.95 12.98 -6.04
C ASP A 192 4.11 14.51 -5.89
N LEU A 193 5.28 15.01 -6.26
CA LEU A 193 5.61 16.44 -6.24
C LEU A 193 5.23 17.16 -7.54
N SER A 194 4.61 16.47 -8.49
CA SER A 194 4.07 17.13 -9.67
C SER A 194 3.05 18.20 -9.26
N ALA A 195 3.09 19.33 -9.92
CA ALA A 195 2.20 20.45 -9.62
C ALA A 195 0.74 19.96 -9.67
N PRO A 196 -0.05 20.13 -8.60
CA PRO A 196 -1.43 19.68 -8.59
C PRO A 196 -2.21 20.43 -9.67
N ALA A 197 -3.07 19.72 -10.38
CA ALA A 197 -3.96 20.36 -11.34
C ALA A 197 -4.80 21.43 -10.60
N THR A 198 -4.62 22.68 -10.96
CA THR A 198 -5.22 23.84 -10.26
C THR A 198 -6.73 23.95 -10.44
N ASN A 199 -7.32 23.17 -11.34
CA ASN A 199 -8.72 23.27 -11.75
C ASN A 199 -9.68 22.26 -11.13
N TYR A 200 -9.34 21.65 -10.00
CA TYR A 200 -10.29 20.77 -9.32
C TYR A 200 -11.49 21.56 -8.78
N PRO A 201 -12.73 21.11 -9.06
CA PRO A 201 -13.95 21.78 -8.58
C PRO A 201 -13.96 21.97 -7.06
N LEU A 202 -13.43 20.99 -6.32
CA LEU A 202 -13.30 21.07 -4.86
C LEU A 202 -12.39 22.21 -4.42
N LEU A 203 -11.24 22.42 -5.10
CA LEU A 203 -10.32 23.51 -4.76
C LEU A 203 -10.93 24.87 -5.00
N ARG A 204 -11.69 25.04 -6.09
CA ARG A 204 -12.42 26.27 -6.37
C ARG A 204 -13.43 26.55 -5.27
N LYS A 205 -14.29 25.57 -4.96
CA LYS A 205 -15.28 25.68 -3.88
C LYS A 205 -14.63 25.95 -2.51
N LEU A 206 -13.46 25.34 -2.25
CA LEU A 206 -12.69 25.58 -1.03
C LEU A 206 -12.22 27.05 -0.97
N LYS A 207 -11.60 27.57 -2.03
CA LYS A 207 -11.12 28.95 -2.09
C LYS A 207 -12.26 29.96 -1.89
N GLU A 208 -13.39 29.74 -2.55
CA GLU A 208 -14.60 30.59 -2.43
C GLU A 208 -15.13 30.60 -1.00
N ARG A 209 -15.18 29.45 -0.34
CA ARG A 209 -15.75 29.34 1.01
C ARG A 209 -14.76 29.68 2.12
N ALA A 210 -13.49 29.38 1.96
CA ALA A 210 -12.46 29.70 2.96
C ALA A 210 -12.21 31.21 3.09
N ARG A 211 -12.32 31.98 2.00
CA ARG A 211 -12.21 33.46 2.01
C ARG A 211 -10.95 33.96 2.74
N GLY A 212 -9.79 33.32 2.48
CA GLY A 212 -8.50 33.69 3.09
C GLY A 212 -8.27 33.16 4.51
N ARG A 213 -9.24 32.44 5.11
CA ARG A 213 -9.05 31.77 6.41
C ARG A 213 -7.99 30.65 6.30
N LYS A 214 -7.35 30.33 7.42
CA LYS A 214 -6.44 29.19 7.53
C LYS A 214 -7.23 27.88 7.36
N VAL A 215 -6.82 27.05 6.43
CA VAL A 215 -7.51 25.78 6.15
C VAL A 215 -6.89 24.63 6.94
N ILE A 216 -7.71 23.99 7.75
CA ILE A 216 -7.37 22.72 8.43
C ILE A 216 -8.11 21.60 7.68
N SER A 217 -7.38 20.61 7.17
CA SER A 217 -7.98 19.57 6.33
C SER A 217 -7.75 18.16 6.89
N LEU A 218 -8.80 17.32 6.81
CA LEU A 218 -8.75 15.88 6.96
C LEU A 218 -9.02 15.25 5.60
N LEU A 219 -7.98 14.63 5.00
CA LEU A 219 -8.03 14.10 3.65
C LEU A 219 -7.86 12.58 3.60
N GLY A 220 -8.45 11.96 2.58
CA GLY A 220 -8.33 10.52 2.30
C GLY A 220 -9.44 9.70 2.93
N SER A 221 -9.14 8.51 3.47
CA SER A 221 -10.17 7.66 4.08
C SER A 221 -10.71 8.26 5.38
N ILE A 222 -11.98 8.63 5.39
CA ILE A 222 -12.65 9.24 6.56
C ILE A 222 -13.17 8.15 7.48
N ASN A 223 -12.54 8.01 8.64
CA ASN A 223 -12.89 7.03 9.68
C ASN A 223 -12.43 7.50 11.06
N PHE A 224 -12.88 6.80 12.11
CA PHE A 224 -12.52 7.16 13.49
C PHE A 224 -11.03 7.08 13.79
N ARG A 225 -10.31 6.14 13.17
CA ARG A 225 -8.85 5.99 13.34
C ARG A 225 -8.08 7.22 12.90
N LYS A 226 -8.59 7.97 11.92
CA LYS A 226 -7.95 9.20 11.42
C LYS A 226 -8.32 10.46 12.22
N GLY A 227 -8.94 10.30 13.38
CA GLY A 227 -9.19 11.42 14.27
C GLY A 227 -10.37 12.31 13.88
N ILE A 228 -11.32 11.82 13.05
CA ILE A 228 -12.50 12.62 12.66
C ILE A 228 -13.27 13.11 13.88
N LYS A 229 -13.43 12.27 14.92
CA LYS A 229 -14.12 12.66 16.15
C LYS A 229 -13.40 13.82 16.84
N LEU A 230 -12.08 13.71 17.01
CA LEU A 230 -11.28 14.77 17.62
C LEU A 230 -11.36 16.08 16.84
N LEU A 231 -11.32 15.99 15.49
CA LEU A 231 -11.47 17.17 14.65
C LEU A 231 -12.83 17.83 14.85
N LEU A 232 -13.93 17.09 14.85
CA LEU A 232 -15.28 17.61 15.06
C LEU A 232 -15.44 18.27 16.43
N GLU A 233 -14.85 17.71 17.48
CA GLU A 233 -14.83 18.27 18.83
C GLU A 233 -13.98 19.55 18.89
N SER A 234 -12.93 19.68 18.06
CA SER A 234 -12.03 20.83 18.02
C SER A 234 -12.62 22.02 17.25
N ILE A 235 -13.45 21.78 16.23
CA ILE A 235 -14.03 22.84 15.39
C ILE A 235 -14.74 23.94 16.20
N PRO A 236 -15.58 23.62 17.21
CA PRO A 236 -16.25 24.66 18.02
C PRO A 236 -15.31 25.49 18.87
N LEU A 237 -14.10 24.98 19.16
CA LEU A 237 -13.13 25.61 20.04
C LEU A 237 -12.26 26.66 19.32
N LEU A 238 -12.29 26.66 17.98
CA LEU A 238 -11.45 27.53 17.16
C LEU A 238 -12.28 28.70 16.57
N PRO A 239 -11.69 29.91 16.48
CA PRO A 239 -12.36 31.08 15.92
C PRO A 239 -12.81 30.80 14.46
N LYS A 240 -14.12 30.88 14.23
CA LYS A 240 -14.72 30.61 12.89
C LYS A 240 -14.30 31.59 11.81
N ASP A 241 -13.84 32.76 12.21
CA ASP A 241 -13.43 33.82 11.28
C ASP A 241 -11.96 33.64 10.85
N GLU A 242 -11.16 32.86 11.61
CA GLU A 242 -9.76 32.59 11.30
C GLU A 242 -9.57 31.23 10.64
N TYR A 243 -10.41 30.24 10.96
CA TYR A 243 -10.23 28.86 10.53
C TYR A 243 -11.37 28.32 9.68
N PHE A 244 -11.02 27.62 8.65
CA PHE A 244 -11.92 26.87 7.77
C PHE A 244 -11.54 25.39 7.74
N PHE A 245 -12.51 24.48 7.79
CA PHE A 245 -12.27 23.06 7.88
C PHE A 245 -12.71 22.36 6.59
N LEU A 246 -11.81 21.55 6.02
CA LEU A 246 -12.09 20.68 4.88
C LEU A 246 -12.01 19.22 5.32
N ILE A 247 -13.10 18.47 5.12
CA ILE A 247 -13.12 17.03 5.31
C ILE A 247 -13.50 16.40 3.97
N ALA A 248 -12.52 15.73 3.32
CA ALA A 248 -12.71 15.22 1.96
C ALA A 248 -12.09 13.84 1.77
N GLY A 249 -12.83 12.96 1.09
CA GLY A 249 -12.36 11.66 0.66
C GLY A 249 -13.36 10.54 0.83
N LYS A 250 -12.89 9.29 0.71
CA LYS A 250 -13.75 8.11 0.79
C LYS A 250 -14.19 7.86 2.22
N SER A 251 -15.50 7.83 2.44
CA SER A 251 -16.08 7.53 3.76
C SER A 251 -16.17 6.03 4.00
N SER A 252 -15.75 5.61 5.20
CA SER A 252 -16.03 4.28 5.76
C SER A 252 -16.90 4.35 7.02
N LEU A 253 -17.62 5.44 7.18
CA LEU A 253 -18.62 5.66 8.22
C LEU A 253 -19.93 4.97 7.87
N THR A 254 -20.78 4.71 8.88
CA THR A 254 -22.15 4.26 8.64
C THR A 254 -23.00 5.39 8.04
N ALA A 255 -24.11 5.05 7.40
CA ALA A 255 -25.02 6.05 6.82
C ALA A 255 -25.49 7.08 7.85
N GLN A 256 -25.79 6.63 9.08
CA GLN A 256 -26.16 7.54 10.17
C GLN A 256 -25.03 8.52 10.52
N GLN A 257 -23.81 8.01 10.67
CA GLN A 257 -22.63 8.84 10.98
C GLN A 257 -22.33 9.85 9.87
N GLU A 258 -22.52 9.46 8.61
CA GLU A 258 -22.38 10.41 7.48
C GLU A 258 -23.44 11.50 7.50
N ASN A 259 -24.69 11.14 7.82
CA ASN A 259 -25.79 12.12 7.93
C ASN A 259 -25.53 13.09 9.08
N ASP A 260 -25.11 12.60 10.23
CA ASP A 260 -24.74 13.45 11.38
C ASP A 260 -23.58 14.39 11.02
N LEU A 261 -22.59 13.90 10.29
CA LEU A 261 -21.45 14.67 9.83
C LEU A 261 -21.86 15.79 8.83
N ARG A 262 -22.77 15.47 7.90
CA ARG A 262 -23.32 16.45 6.94
C ARG A 262 -24.14 17.51 7.65
N ALA A 263 -25.04 17.12 8.54
CA ALA A 263 -25.84 18.06 9.34
C ALA A 263 -24.96 18.99 10.18
N PHE A 264 -23.88 18.46 10.79
CA PHE A 264 -22.89 19.27 11.48
C PHE A 264 -22.23 20.29 10.55
N GLY A 265 -21.85 19.89 9.32
CA GLY A 265 -21.23 20.78 8.34
C GLY A 265 -22.17 21.84 7.79
N GLU A 266 -23.44 21.50 7.58
CA GLU A 266 -24.48 22.43 7.09
C GLU A 266 -24.83 23.49 8.13
N SER A 267 -24.78 23.14 9.41
CA SER A 267 -25.00 24.08 10.53
C SER A 267 -23.88 25.12 10.69
N ARG A 268 -22.77 25.00 9.92
CA ARG A 268 -21.57 25.81 10.08
C ARG A 268 -21.07 26.40 8.76
N ASN A 269 -20.80 27.69 8.74
CA ASN A 269 -20.29 28.40 7.57
C ASN A 269 -18.77 28.25 7.35
N ASN A 270 -18.06 27.64 8.29
CA ASN A 270 -16.62 27.44 8.26
C ASN A 270 -16.21 25.96 8.01
N CYS A 271 -17.11 25.12 7.48
CA CYS A 271 -16.84 23.72 7.15
C CYS A 271 -17.22 23.40 5.71
N LEU A 272 -16.44 22.53 5.06
CA LEU A 272 -16.74 21.93 3.77
C LEU A 272 -16.51 20.43 3.83
N PHE A 273 -17.54 19.67 3.50
CA PHE A 273 -17.49 18.20 3.43
C PHE A 273 -17.62 17.76 1.97
N SER A 274 -16.71 16.89 1.54
CA SER A 274 -16.71 16.25 0.22
C SER A 274 -16.43 14.75 0.41
N LEU A 275 -17.50 14.01 0.72
CA LEU A 275 -17.42 12.58 0.99
C LEU A 275 -17.79 11.78 -0.25
N GLU A 276 -16.90 10.87 -0.65
CA GLU A 276 -17.11 9.89 -1.71
C GLU A 276 -17.51 8.55 -1.09
N LYS A 277 -18.33 7.78 -1.81
CA LYS A 277 -18.75 6.43 -1.40
C LYS A 277 -17.81 5.35 -1.91
#